data_915121797f504dc910c6376ea6c66f81
#
_entry.id   915121797f504dc910c6376ea6c66f81
#
_cell.length_a   1.000
_cell.length_b   1.000
_cell.length_c   1.000
_cell.angle_alpha   90.00
_cell.angle_beta   90.00
_cell.angle_gamma   90.00
#
_symmetry.space_group_name_H-M   'P 1'
#
loop_
_entity.id
_entity.type
_entity.pdbx_description
1 polymer ?
#
loop_
_entity_poly.entity_id
_entity_poly.type
_entity_poly.pdbx_seq_one_letter_code
_entity_poly.pdbx_strand_id
1 'polypeptide(L)'
;MIKSDIEIKDDIYRFIKGSKLEKVVNGKLSKTKRPSESDKEDIVISVLENGTGQMQEAFVNVNIYVSDNNRNNQSEEATIRLRELCRLSYELLEVGRGEGYRFTLDKQRVLEVNGKNEHFINNKLLYQCNNE
;
A
#
# COMPACT_ATOMS: atom_id res chain seq x y z
N MET A 1 21.33 10.76 7.22
CA MET A 1 21.28 9.45 7.90
C MET A 1 20.52 8.44 7.05
N ILE A 2 21.10 7.28 6.86
CA ILE A 2 20.46 6.21 6.11
C ILE A 2 19.32 5.63 6.94
N LYS A 3 18.13 5.50 6.34
CA LYS A 3 16.97 4.92 7.02
C LYS A 3 16.89 3.42 6.75
N SER A 4 16.57 2.67 7.78
CA SER A 4 16.29 1.24 7.67
C SER A 4 14.92 1.01 7.02
N ASP A 5 14.68 -0.22 6.57
CA ASP A 5 13.36 -0.61 6.07
C ASP A 5 12.26 -0.32 7.10
N ILE A 6 12.56 -0.51 8.37
CA ILE A 6 11.59 -0.28 9.46
C ILE A 6 11.23 1.20 9.53
N GLU A 7 12.22 2.08 9.45
CA GLU A 7 11.99 3.53 9.50
C GLU A 7 11.21 4.04 8.28
N ILE A 8 11.50 3.47 7.11
CA ILE A 8 10.77 3.80 5.89
C ILE A 8 9.30 3.37 6.01
N LYS A 9 9.04 2.16 6.51
CA LYS A 9 7.67 1.70 6.75
C LYS A 9 6.94 2.59 7.75
N ASP A 10 7.64 3.04 8.79
CA ASP A 10 7.06 3.96 9.78
C ASP A 10 6.66 5.29 9.14
N ASP A 11 7.50 5.84 8.26
CA ASP A 11 7.19 7.09 7.55
C ASP A 11 5.90 6.96 6.73
N ILE A 12 5.79 5.88 5.95
CA ILE A 12 4.61 5.66 5.10
C ILE A 12 3.37 5.35 5.97
N TYR A 13 3.55 4.59 7.05
CA TYR A 13 2.48 4.31 8.00
C TYR A 13 1.89 5.62 8.56
N ARG A 14 2.75 6.52 9.04
CA ARG A 14 2.30 7.81 9.58
C ARG A 14 1.61 8.67 8.52
N PHE A 15 2.06 8.58 7.27
CA PHE A 15 1.45 9.32 6.17
C PHE A 15 0.02 8.84 5.88
N ILE A 16 -0.21 7.52 5.92
CA ILE A 16 -1.51 6.92 5.63
C ILE A 16 -2.44 7.00 6.83
N LYS A 17 -1.91 6.92 8.05
CA LYS A 17 -2.70 6.93 9.29
C LYS A 17 -3.57 8.18 9.38
N GLY A 18 -4.86 7.99 9.61
CA GLY A 18 -5.82 9.09 9.70
C GLY A 18 -6.32 9.61 8.36
N SER A 19 -5.83 9.08 7.24
CA SER A 19 -6.27 9.49 5.91
C SER A 19 -7.67 8.97 5.60
N LYS A 20 -8.28 9.55 4.56
CA LYS A 20 -9.58 9.07 4.08
C LYS A 20 -9.52 7.61 3.65
N LEU A 21 -8.42 7.20 3.01
CA LEU A 21 -8.24 5.81 2.58
C LEU A 21 -8.31 4.86 3.79
N GLU A 22 -7.57 5.15 4.85
CA GLU A 22 -7.60 4.32 6.05
C GLU A 22 -8.99 4.24 6.66
N LYS A 23 -9.71 5.35 6.64
CA LYS A 23 -11.05 5.44 7.25
C LYS A 23 -12.12 4.66 6.49
N VAL A 24 -11.99 4.54 5.16
CA VAL A 24 -13.03 3.89 4.35
C VAL A 24 -12.84 2.39 4.22
N VAL A 25 -11.63 1.87 4.42
CA VAL A 25 -11.42 0.42 4.40
C VAL A 25 -11.99 -0.22 5.67
N ASN A 26 -12.45 -1.46 5.54
CA ASN A 26 -12.98 -2.20 6.69
C ASN A 26 -11.92 -3.06 7.39
N GLY A 27 -10.69 -3.03 6.92
CA GLY A 27 -9.58 -3.77 7.48
C GLY A 27 -8.64 -2.91 8.30
N LYS A 28 -7.40 -3.35 8.41
CA LYS A 28 -6.41 -2.76 9.28
C LYS A 28 -5.18 -2.28 8.50
N LEU A 29 -4.62 -1.14 8.91
CA LEU A 29 -3.33 -0.65 8.40
C LEU A 29 -2.22 -1.37 9.16
N SER A 30 -1.36 -2.09 8.44
CA SER A 30 -0.31 -2.94 9.01
C SER A 30 1.00 -2.76 8.27
N LYS A 31 2.10 -3.10 8.97
CA LYS A 31 3.43 -3.13 8.37
C LYS A 31 3.86 -4.58 8.16
N THR A 32 4.44 -4.86 7.01
CA THR A 32 5.07 -6.15 6.65
C THR A 32 4.07 -7.27 6.40
N LYS A 33 3.16 -7.51 7.34
CA LYS A 33 2.21 -8.63 7.26
C LYS A 33 0.79 -8.17 7.53
N ARG A 34 -0.13 -8.81 6.81
CA ARG A 34 -1.56 -8.71 7.04
C ARG A 34 -1.92 -9.47 8.33
N PRO A 35 -2.96 -9.05 9.08
CA PRO A 35 -3.45 -9.84 10.21
C PRO A 35 -3.75 -11.27 9.78
N SER A 36 -3.44 -12.25 10.65
CA SER A 36 -3.60 -13.67 10.34
C SER A 36 -5.06 -14.00 9.97
N GLU A 37 -5.21 -14.75 8.89
CA GLU A 37 -6.52 -15.23 8.39
C GLU A 37 -7.54 -14.13 8.09
N SER A 38 -7.08 -12.90 7.90
CA SER A 38 -7.97 -11.79 7.58
C SER A 38 -8.52 -11.92 6.15
N ASP A 39 -9.80 -11.61 5.99
CA ASP A 39 -10.45 -11.46 4.69
C ASP A 39 -10.95 -10.02 4.49
N LYS A 40 -10.50 -9.11 5.31
CA LYS A 40 -10.92 -7.70 5.28
C LYS A 40 -10.02 -6.88 4.36
N GLU A 41 -10.44 -5.64 4.13
CA GLU A 41 -9.70 -4.69 3.30
C GLU A 41 -8.51 -4.12 4.07
N ASP A 42 -7.49 -4.95 4.26
CA ASP A 42 -6.29 -4.54 4.98
C ASP A 42 -5.35 -3.76 4.07
N ILE A 43 -4.70 -2.75 4.63
CA ILE A 43 -3.64 -2.00 3.97
C ILE A 43 -2.32 -2.47 4.56
N VAL A 44 -1.42 -3.01 3.71
CA VAL A 44 -0.14 -3.55 4.17
C VAL A 44 1.00 -2.82 3.50
N ILE A 45 1.94 -2.33 4.30
CA ILE A 45 3.12 -1.60 3.85
C ILE A 45 4.34 -2.51 3.94
N SER A 46 5.07 -2.65 2.84
CA SER A 46 6.32 -3.40 2.81
C SER A 46 7.36 -2.70 1.93
N VAL A 47 8.64 -2.93 2.20
CA VAL A 47 9.74 -2.36 1.43
C VAL A 47 10.32 -3.44 0.53
N LEU A 48 10.45 -3.14 -0.79
CA LEU A 48 11.01 -4.06 -1.76
C LEU A 48 12.53 -3.93 -1.86
N GLU A 49 13.00 -2.71 -2.11
CA GLU A 49 14.40 -2.43 -2.30
C GLU A 49 14.72 -1.14 -1.57
N ASN A 50 15.89 -1.11 -0.93
CA ASN A 50 16.34 0.03 -0.15
C ASN A 50 17.80 0.31 -0.46
N GLY A 51 18.05 1.27 -1.34
CA GLY A 51 19.40 1.70 -1.69
C GLY A 51 19.99 2.59 -0.62
N THR A 52 21.32 2.68 -0.60
CA THR A 52 22.05 3.40 0.45
C THR A 52 22.93 4.53 -0.09
N GLY A 53 22.60 5.08 -1.25
CA GLY A 53 23.34 6.19 -1.81
C GLY A 53 23.11 7.51 -1.06
N GLN A 54 23.77 8.57 -1.51
CA GLN A 54 23.62 9.91 -0.92
C GLN A 54 22.16 10.36 -0.97
N MET A 55 21.50 10.17 -2.11
CA MET A 55 20.05 10.22 -2.19
C MET A 55 19.57 8.79 -2.03
N GLN A 56 19.04 8.46 -0.88
CA GLN A 56 18.53 7.14 -0.63
C GLN A 56 17.20 6.95 -1.36
N GLU A 57 17.09 5.88 -2.14
CA GLU A 57 15.88 5.52 -2.86
C GLU A 57 15.42 4.13 -2.45
N ALA A 58 14.13 3.99 -2.23
CA ALA A 58 13.53 2.70 -1.90
C ALA A 58 12.22 2.56 -2.65
N PHE A 59 11.86 1.31 -2.97
CA PHE A 59 10.51 1.01 -3.46
C PHE A 59 9.69 0.47 -2.31
N VAL A 60 8.51 1.05 -2.13
CA VAL A 60 7.60 0.68 -1.05
C VAL A 60 6.28 0.23 -1.66
N ASN A 61 5.81 -0.94 -1.25
CA ASN A 61 4.50 -1.43 -1.63
C ASN A 61 3.47 -1.02 -0.58
N VAL A 62 2.38 -0.43 -1.05
CA VAL A 62 1.18 -0.23 -0.24
C VAL A 62 0.10 -1.08 -0.90
N ASN A 63 -0.18 -2.23 -0.32
CA ASN A 63 -1.14 -3.19 -0.87
C ASN A 63 -2.45 -3.11 -0.10
N ILE A 64 -3.56 -3.07 -0.85
CA ILE A 64 -4.91 -3.04 -0.27
C ILE A 64 -5.66 -4.26 -0.77
N TYR A 65 -6.12 -5.09 0.16
CA TYR A 65 -6.79 -6.35 -0.13
C TYR A 65 -8.30 -6.15 -0.24
N VAL A 66 -8.93 -6.79 -1.23
CA VAL A 66 -10.37 -6.69 -1.46
C VAL A 66 -10.90 -8.06 -1.81
N SER A 67 -11.87 -8.56 -1.01
CA SER A 67 -12.52 -9.83 -1.26
C SER A 67 -13.35 -9.78 -2.53
N ASP A 68 -13.37 -10.87 -3.28
CA ASP A 68 -14.16 -10.99 -4.50
C ASP A 68 -15.66 -11.05 -4.18
N ASN A 69 -16.47 -10.65 -5.14
CA ASN A 69 -17.91 -10.84 -5.08
C ASN A 69 -18.25 -12.29 -5.46
N ASN A 70 -19.18 -12.90 -4.75
CA ASN A 70 -19.70 -14.23 -5.09
C ASN A 70 -21.05 -14.07 -5.78
N ARG A 71 -21.13 -14.51 -7.04
CA ARG A 71 -22.36 -14.56 -7.83
C ARG A 71 -22.48 -15.91 -8.50
N ASN A 72 -23.63 -16.54 -8.36
CA ASN A 72 -23.90 -17.84 -9.02
C ASN A 72 -22.79 -18.88 -8.74
N ASN A 73 -22.31 -18.93 -7.50
CA ASN A 73 -21.24 -19.82 -7.06
C ASN A 73 -19.89 -19.57 -7.77
N GLN A 74 -19.74 -18.40 -8.39
CA GLN A 74 -18.48 -17.99 -9.00
C GLN A 74 -17.92 -16.77 -8.28
N SER A 75 -16.60 -16.80 -8.06
CA SER A 75 -15.89 -15.67 -7.47
C SER A 75 -15.46 -14.72 -8.58
N GLU A 76 -15.80 -13.44 -8.44
CA GLU A 76 -15.45 -12.39 -9.39
C GLU A 76 -14.79 -11.24 -8.64
N GLU A 77 -13.85 -10.55 -9.30
CA GLU A 77 -13.28 -9.37 -8.69
C GLU A 77 -14.37 -8.34 -8.36
N ALA A 78 -14.23 -7.67 -7.22
CA ALA A 78 -15.16 -6.65 -6.76
C ALA A 78 -14.86 -5.33 -7.50
N THR A 79 -15.22 -5.25 -8.77
CA THR A 79 -14.82 -4.16 -9.68
C THR A 79 -15.17 -2.78 -9.16
N ILE A 80 -16.38 -2.61 -8.62
CA ILE A 80 -16.84 -1.30 -8.13
C ILE A 80 -16.00 -0.86 -6.93
N ARG A 81 -15.81 -1.77 -5.97
CA ARG A 81 -15.03 -1.48 -4.77
C ARG A 81 -13.55 -1.24 -5.09
N LEU A 82 -12.99 -2.06 -5.97
CA LEU A 82 -11.61 -1.89 -6.43
C LEU A 82 -11.40 -0.55 -7.09
N ARG A 83 -12.34 -0.14 -7.97
CA ARG A 83 -12.25 1.17 -8.63
C ARG A 83 -12.25 2.32 -7.61
N GLU A 84 -13.13 2.25 -6.63
CA GLU A 84 -13.21 3.26 -5.58
C GLU A 84 -11.90 3.34 -4.79
N LEU A 85 -11.38 2.20 -4.35
CA LEU A 85 -10.14 2.16 -3.56
C LEU A 85 -8.90 2.51 -4.39
N CYS A 86 -8.86 2.14 -5.67
CA CYS A 86 -7.81 2.58 -6.59
C CYS A 86 -7.78 4.10 -6.70
N ARG A 87 -8.95 4.72 -6.84
CA ARG A 87 -9.06 6.18 -6.95
C ARG A 87 -8.59 6.87 -5.66
N LEU A 88 -9.05 6.39 -4.51
CA LEU A 88 -8.66 6.95 -3.23
C LEU A 88 -7.15 6.77 -2.96
N SER A 89 -6.60 5.61 -3.34
CA SER A 89 -5.17 5.35 -3.24
C SER A 89 -4.37 6.32 -4.11
N TYR A 90 -4.81 6.50 -5.34
CA TYR A 90 -4.14 7.40 -6.27
C TYR A 90 -4.12 8.83 -5.74
N GLU A 91 -5.27 9.31 -5.26
CA GLU A 91 -5.38 10.67 -4.70
C GLU A 91 -4.46 10.88 -3.50
N LEU A 92 -4.33 9.87 -2.64
CA LEU A 92 -3.48 9.96 -1.45
C LEU A 92 -2.00 9.81 -1.78
N LEU A 93 -1.66 8.85 -2.65
CA LEU A 93 -0.29 8.36 -2.82
C LEU A 93 0.41 8.90 -4.07
N GLU A 94 -0.27 9.68 -4.91
CA GLU A 94 0.31 10.22 -6.14
C GLU A 94 1.63 10.93 -5.87
N VAL A 95 1.65 11.78 -4.84
CA VAL A 95 2.84 12.47 -4.38
C VAL A 95 2.66 12.78 -2.89
N GLY A 96 3.70 12.56 -2.13
CA GLY A 96 3.67 12.89 -0.72
C GLY A 96 5.04 13.26 -0.19
N ARG A 97 5.05 13.92 0.95
CA ARG A 97 6.28 14.24 1.66
C ARG A 97 6.02 14.32 3.15
N GLY A 98 7.06 14.08 3.89
CA GLY A 98 7.08 14.26 5.32
C GLY A 98 8.41 14.82 5.75
N GLU A 99 8.74 14.68 7.02
CA GLU A 99 10.01 15.16 7.55
C GLU A 99 11.15 14.29 7.03
N GLY A 100 11.98 14.88 6.17
CA GLY A 100 13.18 14.23 5.65
C GLY A 100 12.95 13.24 4.53
N TYR A 101 11.75 13.15 3.97
CA TYR A 101 11.47 12.24 2.86
C TYR A 101 10.39 12.78 1.92
N ARG A 102 10.35 12.19 0.73
CA ARG A 102 9.29 12.41 -0.25
C ARG A 102 9.06 11.11 -1.01
N PHE A 103 7.89 11.00 -1.63
CA PHE A 103 7.61 9.85 -2.51
C PHE A 103 6.68 10.25 -3.64
N THR A 104 6.71 9.43 -4.69
CA THR A 104 5.77 9.50 -5.81
C THR A 104 5.23 8.10 -6.07
N LEU A 105 4.03 8.04 -6.62
CA LEU A 105 3.44 6.76 -7.04
C LEU A 105 4.10 6.34 -8.36
N ASP A 106 4.81 5.22 -8.34
CA ASP A 106 5.47 4.68 -9.53
C ASP A 106 4.49 3.86 -10.38
N LYS A 107 3.77 2.93 -9.75
CA LYS A 107 2.79 2.07 -10.44
C LYS A 107 1.64 1.72 -9.53
N GLN A 108 0.45 1.55 -10.14
CA GLN A 108 -0.71 0.99 -9.47
C GLN A 108 -1.27 -0.14 -10.32
N ARG A 109 -1.44 -1.30 -9.72
CA ARG A 109 -1.95 -2.49 -10.40
C ARG A 109 -2.95 -3.22 -9.51
N VAL A 110 -3.88 -3.94 -10.15
CA VAL A 110 -4.80 -4.85 -9.46
C VAL A 110 -4.37 -6.28 -9.80
N LEU A 111 -4.12 -7.09 -8.79
CA LEU A 111 -3.59 -8.44 -8.93
C LEU A 111 -4.43 -9.43 -8.13
N GLU A 112 -4.44 -10.69 -8.58
CA GLU A 112 -5.09 -11.77 -7.85
C GLU A 112 -4.24 -12.21 -6.66
N VAL A 113 -4.91 -12.60 -5.57
CA VAL A 113 -4.23 -13.23 -4.43
C VAL A 113 -4.24 -14.75 -4.67
N ASN A 114 -3.06 -15.38 -4.74
CA ASN A 114 -2.94 -16.81 -4.96
C ASN A 114 -3.62 -17.61 -3.85
N GLY A 115 -4.48 -18.53 -4.26
CA GLY A 115 -5.15 -19.45 -3.33
C GLY A 115 -6.29 -18.87 -2.53
N LYS A 116 -6.72 -17.65 -2.85
CA LYS A 116 -7.85 -16.99 -2.19
C LYS A 116 -8.76 -16.31 -3.21
N ASN A 117 -10.03 -16.18 -2.85
CA ASN A 117 -11.00 -15.44 -3.64
C ASN A 117 -10.89 -13.94 -3.31
N GLU A 118 -9.77 -13.38 -3.68
CA GLU A 118 -9.39 -12.01 -3.33
C GLU A 118 -8.53 -11.40 -4.42
N HIS A 119 -8.61 -10.08 -4.53
CA HIS A 119 -7.65 -9.28 -5.31
C HIS A 119 -6.99 -8.27 -4.37
N PHE A 120 -5.86 -7.74 -4.80
CA PHE A 120 -5.25 -6.64 -4.08
C PHE A 120 -4.78 -5.55 -5.04
N ILE A 121 -4.84 -4.33 -4.55
CA ILE A 121 -4.32 -3.15 -5.25
C ILE A 121 -2.88 -2.99 -4.80
N ASN A 122 -1.93 -3.09 -5.73
CA ASN A 122 -0.53 -2.82 -5.45
C ASN A 122 -0.21 -1.39 -5.83
N ASN A 123 0.05 -0.55 -4.84
CA ASN A 123 0.57 0.80 -5.06
C ASN A 123 2.06 0.75 -4.78
N LYS A 124 2.87 0.90 -5.83
CA LYS A 124 4.33 0.91 -5.71
C LYS A 124 4.82 2.35 -5.68
N LEU A 125 5.44 2.72 -4.58
CA LEU A 125 5.95 4.07 -4.37
C LEU A 125 7.46 4.13 -4.57
N LEU A 126 7.93 5.19 -5.19
CA LEU A 126 9.35 5.54 -5.16
C LEU A 126 9.54 6.52 -4.00
N TYR A 127 10.22 6.04 -2.97
CA TYR A 127 10.52 6.79 -1.75
C TYR A 127 11.95 7.30 -1.83
N GLN A 128 12.15 8.56 -1.47
CA GLN A 128 13.46 9.21 -1.52
C GLN A 128 13.72 9.99 -0.24
N CYS A 129 14.93 9.88 0.28
CA CYS A 129 15.39 10.73 1.37
C CYS A 129 16.86 11.10 1.15
N ASN A 130 17.23 12.28 1.64
CA ASN A 130 18.59 12.78 1.50
C ASN A 130 19.43 12.36 2.71
N ASN A 131 20.59 11.77 2.46
CA ASN A 131 21.50 11.26 3.48
C ASN A 131 22.65 12.20 3.85
N GLU A 132 22.45 13.49 3.67
CA GLU A 132 23.44 14.47 4.13
C GLU A 132 23.53 14.54 5.64
#